data_62084024494549c1d3a20598409408e5
#
_entry.id   62084024494549c1d3a20598409408e5
#
_cell.length_a   1.000
_cell.length_b   1.000
_cell.length_c   1.000
_cell.angle_alpha   90.00
_cell.angle_beta   90.00
_cell.angle_gamma   90.00
#
_symmetry.space_group_name_H-M   'P 1'
#
loop_
_entity.id
_entity.type
_entity.pdbx_description
1 polymer ?
#
loop_
_entity_poly.entity_id
_entity_poly.type
_entity_poly.pdbx_seq_one_letter_code
_entity_poly.pdbx_strand_id
1 'polypeptide(L)'
;MIPLDSHCSAEAVLGTVGVVKQLVSVEETVAANRRWWDADAADYLAEHGDFLGPADFVWCPEGLRESDAGLLGEVVGRRVLEVGCGSAPCARWLAAHGAQVVGLDLSAAMLSHAVAAAGETGISVPLVQADAGRLPFAQGSFDLACSAFGAVPFVADSAEVMREVARVLRPGGRWVFAVTHPLRWIFPDDPGEAGLTVAQSYFDRTPYVEVDGLRHPTYVEHHRTLGDRVREIVAAGLVLEDVIEPEWPPDLRREWGQWSPLRGALFPGTAIFCCRRG
;
A
#
# COMPACT_ATOMS: atom_id res chain seq x y z
N MET A 1 -28.20 5.55 29.44
CA MET A 1 -27.91 5.66 28.00
C MET A 1 -26.40 5.67 27.88
N ILE A 2 -25.79 4.49 27.66
CA ILE A 2 -24.35 4.31 27.51
C ILE A 2 -24.07 4.63 26.04
N PRO A 3 -23.08 5.46 25.71
CA PRO A 3 -22.72 5.68 24.30
C PRO A 3 -22.23 4.36 23.70
N LEU A 4 -22.87 3.92 22.64
CA LEU A 4 -22.42 2.85 21.77
C LEU A 4 -21.43 3.47 20.76
N ASP A 5 -20.20 3.75 21.19
CA ASP A 5 -19.08 4.07 20.33
C ASP A 5 -17.81 3.47 20.93
N SER A 6 -17.76 2.16 21.00
CA SER A 6 -16.51 1.43 21.13
C SER A 6 -16.20 0.80 19.77
N HIS A 7 -15.63 1.57 18.85
CA HIS A 7 -14.87 1.01 17.77
C HIS A 7 -13.74 0.20 18.43
N CYS A 8 -13.76 -1.10 18.23
CA CYS A 8 -12.75 -2.00 18.79
C CYS A 8 -11.66 -2.10 17.75
N SER A 9 -10.46 -1.56 18.01
CA SER A 9 -9.37 -1.56 17.03
C SER A 9 -9.06 -2.98 16.51
N ALA A 10 -8.45 -3.07 15.33
CA ALA A 10 -8.07 -4.37 14.74
C ALA A 10 -7.20 -5.19 15.71
N GLU A 11 -6.28 -4.56 16.47
CA GLU A 11 -5.49 -5.21 17.50
C GLU A 11 -6.37 -5.87 18.56
N ALA A 12 -7.38 -5.15 19.05
CA ALA A 12 -8.28 -5.68 20.08
C ALA A 12 -9.17 -6.79 19.52
N VAL A 13 -9.69 -6.65 18.30
CA VAL A 13 -10.51 -7.67 17.62
C VAL A 13 -9.72 -8.95 17.38
N LEU A 14 -8.45 -8.83 16.97
CA LEU A 14 -7.57 -9.96 16.64
C LEU A 14 -6.77 -10.48 17.84
N GLY A 15 -6.88 -9.80 18.99
CA GLY A 15 -6.16 -10.18 20.21
C GLY A 15 -4.66 -9.95 20.10
N THR A 16 -4.21 -8.96 19.33
CA THR A 16 -2.80 -8.59 19.19
C THR A 16 -2.24 -8.16 20.53
N VAL A 17 -1.11 -8.76 20.93
CA VAL A 17 -0.47 -8.48 22.23
C VAL A 17 0.95 -7.96 22.10
N GLY A 18 1.53 -7.95 20.90
CA GLY A 18 2.86 -7.41 20.67
C GLY A 18 3.47 -7.76 19.33
N VAL A 19 4.68 -7.26 19.13
CA VAL A 19 5.46 -7.36 17.89
C VAL A 19 6.61 -8.33 18.07
N VAL A 20 6.86 -9.14 17.06
CA VAL A 20 8.01 -10.05 17.01
C VAL A 20 8.69 -9.98 15.65
N LYS A 21 9.94 -10.42 15.60
CA LYS A 21 10.67 -10.71 14.38
C LYS A 21 10.70 -12.23 14.20
N GLN A 22 9.97 -12.72 13.21
CA GLN A 22 9.93 -14.17 12.90
C GLN A 22 9.66 -14.42 11.43
N LEU A 23 10.11 -15.56 10.93
CA LEU A 23 9.75 -16.00 9.58
C LEU A 23 8.28 -16.42 9.55
N VAL A 24 7.58 -16.02 8.50
CA VAL A 24 6.16 -16.32 8.25
C VAL A 24 6.04 -16.81 6.82
N SER A 25 5.25 -17.87 6.61
CA SER A 25 4.98 -18.38 5.27
C SER A 25 4.12 -17.42 4.44
N VAL A 26 4.05 -17.66 3.13
CA VAL A 26 3.19 -16.89 2.23
C VAL A 26 1.74 -17.01 2.66
N GLU A 27 1.28 -18.23 2.97
CA GLU A 27 -0.10 -18.51 3.37
C GLU A 27 -0.47 -17.84 4.69
N GLU A 28 0.43 -17.87 5.68
CA GLU A 28 0.23 -17.18 6.95
C GLU A 28 0.20 -15.67 6.78
N THR A 29 1.08 -15.10 5.96
CA THR A 29 1.08 -13.66 5.62
C THR A 29 -0.24 -13.24 5.01
N VAL A 30 -0.72 -13.96 3.98
CA VAL A 30 -1.99 -13.67 3.31
C VAL A 30 -3.17 -13.78 4.28
N ALA A 31 -3.19 -14.83 5.10
CA ALA A 31 -4.28 -15.05 6.05
C ALA A 31 -4.30 -13.99 7.17
N ALA A 32 -3.13 -13.61 7.70
CA ALA A 32 -3.00 -12.56 8.72
C ALA A 32 -3.46 -11.20 8.18
N ASN A 33 -2.88 -10.76 7.06
CA ASN A 33 -3.18 -9.45 6.50
C ASN A 33 -4.62 -9.34 5.98
N ARG A 34 -5.22 -10.43 5.46
CA ARG A 34 -6.65 -10.41 5.13
C ARG A 34 -7.51 -10.13 6.36
N ARG A 35 -7.27 -10.87 7.47
CA ARG A 35 -8.02 -10.67 8.71
C ARG A 35 -7.83 -9.28 9.29
N TRP A 36 -6.59 -8.79 9.26
CA TRP A 36 -6.27 -7.45 9.75
C TRP A 36 -7.06 -6.39 8.99
N TRP A 37 -6.91 -6.34 7.65
CA TRP A 37 -7.57 -5.35 6.83
C TRP A 37 -9.09 -5.48 6.78
N ASP A 38 -9.62 -6.70 7.01
CA ASP A 38 -11.06 -6.88 7.21
C ASP A 38 -11.54 -6.30 8.55
N ALA A 39 -10.74 -6.39 9.61
CA ALA A 39 -11.07 -5.86 10.93
C ALA A 39 -10.85 -4.35 11.02
N ASP A 40 -9.78 -3.83 10.40
CA ASP A 40 -9.35 -2.44 10.51
C ASP A 40 -10.06 -1.49 9.54
N ALA A 41 -10.76 -2.00 8.54
CA ALA A 41 -11.28 -1.20 7.42
C ALA A 41 -12.06 0.05 7.85
N ALA A 42 -12.92 -0.06 8.85
CA ALA A 42 -13.73 1.06 9.32
C ALA A 42 -12.90 2.09 10.09
N ASP A 43 -12.02 1.65 10.98
CA ASP A 43 -11.17 2.50 11.81
C ASP A 43 -10.13 3.22 10.94
N TYR A 44 -9.51 2.51 10.00
CA TYR A 44 -8.60 3.09 9.00
C TYR A 44 -9.26 4.24 8.22
N LEU A 45 -10.50 4.04 7.77
CA LEU A 45 -11.22 5.07 7.02
C LEU A 45 -11.68 6.23 7.91
N ALA A 46 -12.05 5.96 9.16
CA ALA A 46 -12.39 7.02 10.12
C ALA A 46 -11.17 7.91 10.43
N GLU A 47 -9.96 7.32 10.49
CA GLU A 47 -8.73 8.05 10.79
C GLU A 47 -8.15 8.77 9.56
N HIS A 48 -8.17 8.11 8.40
CA HIS A 48 -7.42 8.56 7.23
C HIS A 48 -8.29 9.04 6.05
N GLY A 49 -9.59 8.76 6.09
CA GLY A 49 -10.50 9.02 4.97
C GLY A 49 -10.53 10.47 4.51
N ASP A 50 -10.50 11.43 5.43
CA ASP A 50 -10.47 12.87 5.10
C ASP A 50 -9.20 13.27 4.33
N PHE A 51 -8.07 12.67 4.67
CA PHE A 51 -6.80 12.94 4.00
C PHE A 51 -6.72 12.29 2.61
N LEU A 52 -7.21 11.07 2.52
CA LEU A 52 -7.22 10.31 1.26
C LEU A 52 -8.25 10.85 0.28
N GLY A 53 -9.33 11.46 0.79
CA GLY A 53 -10.44 11.94 -0.01
C GLY A 53 -11.30 10.81 -0.61
N PRO A 54 -12.54 11.12 -1.01
CA PRO A 54 -13.45 10.09 -1.54
C PRO A 54 -13.12 9.68 -2.98
N ALA A 55 -12.48 10.55 -3.76
CA ALA A 55 -12.04 10.31 -5.14
C ALA A 55 -10.80 11.17 -5.44
N ASP A 56 -9.71 10.87 -4.76
CA ASP A 56 -8.44 11.56 -4.90
C ASP A 56 -7.31 10.53 -4.99
N PHE A 57 -6.18 10.90 -5.60
CA PHE A 57 -5.04 10.01 -5.75
C PHE A 57 -3.86 10.52 -4.93
N VAL A 58 -3.74 10.02 -3.72
CA VAL A 58 -2.65 10.31 -2.79
C VAL A 58 -1.66 9.17 -2.79
N TRP A 59 -0.42 9.43 -3.16
CA TRP A 59 0.63 8.40 -3.24
C TRP A 59 1.16 7.96 -1.88
N CYS A 60 1.15 8.84 -0.89
CA CYS A 60 1.87 8.59 0.36
C CYS A 60 1.42 9.52 1.50
N PRO A 61 1.78 9.19 2.76
CA PRO A 61 1.50 10.04 3.93
C PRO A 61 2.09 11.44 3.87
N GLU A 62 3.15 11.66 3.07
CA GLU A 62 3.70 13.00 2.77
C GLU A 62 2.74 13.87 1.95
N GLY A 63 1.65 13.29 1.42
CA GLY A 63 0.59 14.01 0.72
C GLY A 63 0.87 14.29 -0.75
N LEU A 64 1.86 13.62 -1.37
CA LEU A 64 2.09 13.74 -2.81
C LEU A 64 0.87 13.21 -3.57
N ARG A 65 0.28 14.05 -4.43
CA ARG A 65 -0.91 13.71 -5.23
C ARG A 65 -0.52 13.47 -6.69
N GLU A 66 -1.25 12.57 -7.34
CA GLU A 66 -1.05 12.31 -8.77
C GLU A 66 -1.35 13.55 -9.63
N SER A 67 -2.32 14.39 -9.22
CA SER A 67 -2.59 15.68 -9.89
C SER A 67 -1.36 16.59 -10.01
N ASP A 68 -0.45 16.52 -9.06
CA ASP A 68 0.75 17.35 -9.00
C ASP A 68 1.97 16.61 -9.56
N ALA A 69 2.06 15.31 -9.26
CA ALA A 69 3.21 14.49 -9.59
C ALA A 69 3.21 13.96 -11.04
N GLY A 70 2.02 13.63 -11.58
CA GLY A 70 1.87 13.15 -12.97
C GLY A 70 2.61 11.85 -13.26
N LEU A 71 2.81 10.97 -12.25
CA LEU A 71 3.66 9.78 -12.37
C LEU A 71 3.08 8.73 -13.32
N LEU A 72 1.75 8.67 -13.44
CA LEU A 72 1.07 7.75 -14.34
C LEU A 72 1.09 8.25 -15.79
N GLY A 73 1.25 9.56 -15.99
CA GLY A 73 1.17 10.20 -17.30
C GLY A 73 -0.28 10.24 -17.81
N GLU A 74 -0.48 10.12 -19.14
CA GLU A 74 -1.80 10.18 -19.74
C GLU A 74 -2.64 8.94 -19.39
N VAL A 75 -3.78 9.14 -18.72
CA VAL A 75 -4.66 8.07 -18.25
C VAL A 75 -5.96 7.93 -19.04
N VAL A 76 -6.34 8.96 -19.83
CA VAL A 76 -7.60 8.96 -20.61
C VAL A 76 -7.64 7.76 -21.56
N GLY A 77 -8.71 6.97 -21.46
CA GLY A 77 -8.92 5.78 -22.29
C GLY A 77 -8.01 4.60 -21.96
N ARG A 78 -7.08 4.71 -21.00
CA ARG A 78 -6.18 3.62 -20.61
C ARG A 78 -6.89 2.61 -19.73
N ARG A 79 -6.53 1.33 -19.89
CA ARG A 79 -6.92 0.26 -18.98
C ARG A 79 -5.94 0.23 -17.82
N VAL A 80 -6.41 0.52 -16.61
CA VAL A 80 -5.58 0.67 -15.41
C VAL A 80 -5.98 -0.37 -14.37
N LEU A 81 -4.97 -1.03 -13.76
CA LEU A 81 -5.13 -1.88 -12.60
C LEU A 81 -4.59 -1.15 -11.36
N GLU A 82 -5.43 -0.95 -10.36
CA GLU A 82 -4.96 -0.58 -9.02
C GLU A 82 -4.83 -1.84 -8.17
N VAL A 83 -3.61 -2.11 -7.67
CA VAL A 83 -3.26 -3.28 -6.85
C VAL A 83 -3.21 -2.86 -5.38
N GLY A 84 -4.06 -3.46 -4.54
CA GLY A 84 -4.26 -3.02 -3.15
C GLY A 84 -5.04 -1.71 -3.10
N CYS A 85 -6.23 -1.69 -3.69
CA CYS A 85 -7.00 -0.45 -3.85
C CYS A 85 -7.71 0.01 -2.57
N GLY A 86 -7.80 -0.83 -1.54
CA GLY A 86 -8.53 -0.52 -0.32
C GLY A 86 -9.98 -0.09 -0.61
N SER A 87 -10.37 1.07 -0.09
CA SER A 87 -11.67 1.69 -0.40
C SER A 87 -11.73 2.38 -1.78
N ALA A 88 -10.70 2.22 -2.61
CA ALA A 88 -10.58 2.64 -4.00
C ALA A 88 -10.70 4.16 -4.29
N PRO A 89 -10.16 5.06 -3.47
CA PRO A 89 -10.16 6.50 -3.78
C PRO A 89 -9.34 6.80 -5.04
N CYS A 90 -8.17 6.17 -5.21
CA CYS A 90 -7.31 6.35 -6.38
C CYS A 90 -7.98 5.81 -7.65
N ALA A 91 -8.62 4.63 -7.59
CA ALA A 91 -9.37 4.09 -8.72
C ALA A 91 -10.52 5.01 -9.14
N ARG A 92 -11.25 5.60 -8.17
CA ARG A 92 -12.29 6.58 -8.50
C ARG A 92 -11.73 7.86 -9.11
N TRP A 93 -10.59 8.35 -8.60
CA TRP A 93 -9.90 9.48 -9.23
C TRP A 93 -9.54 9.18 -10.69
N LEU A 94 -8.93 8.02 -10.94
CA LEU A 94 -8.57 7.58 -12.29
C LEU A 94 -9.79 7.46 -13.21
N ALA A 95 -10.90 6.89 -12.73
CA ALA A 95 -12.14 6.78 -13.48
C ALA A 95 -12.72 8.15 -13.80
N ALA A 96 -12.70 9.10 -12.86
CA ALA A 96 -13.13 10.48 -13.07
C ALA A 96 -12.28 11.21 -14.13
N HIS A 97 -11.01 10.79 -14.29
CA HIS A 97 -10.09 11.31 -15.32
C HIS A 97 -10.10 10.49 -16.62
N GLY A 98 -11.13 9.67 -16.84
CA GLY A 98 -11.38 8.98 -18.10
C GLY A 98 -10.62 7.66 -18.30
N ALA A 99 -10.01 7.10 -17.27
CA ALA A 99 -9.41 5.76 -17.32
C ALA A 99 -10.48 4.67 -17.22
N GLN A 100 -10.16 3.48 -17.77
CA GLN A 100 -10.91 2.23 -17.57
C GLN A 100 -10.25 1.45 -16.45
N VAL A 101 -10.70 1.65 -15.22
CA VAL A 101 -10.01 1.15 -14.02
C VAL A 101 -10.64 -0.14 -13.50
N VAL A 102 -9.80 -1.03 -12.99
CA VAL A 102 -10.17 -2.13 -12.12
C VAL A 102 -9.39 -2.00 -10.82
N GLY A 103 -10.07 -2.00 -9.67
CA GLY A 103 -9.48 -2.07 -8.35
C GLY A 103 -9.39 -3.51 -7.86
N LEU A 104 -8.24 -3.89 -7.29
CA LEU A 104 -8.04 -5.20 -6.68
C LEU A 104 -7.57 -5.04 -5.24
N ASP A 105 -8.20 -5.78 -4.32
CA ASP A 105 -7.78 -5.82 -2.92
C ASP A 105 -7.95 -7.21 -2.31
N LEU A 106 -7.20 -7.50 -1.26
CA LEU A 106 -7.28 -8.75 -0.51
C LEU A 106 -8.48 -8.76 0.45
N SER A 107 -8.84 -7.59 1.01
CA SER A 107 -9.87 -7.40 2.03
C SER A 107 -11.26 -7.22 1.42
N ALA A 108 -12.19 -8.08 1.82
CA ALA A 108 -13.60 -7.94 1.46
C ALA A 108 -14.25 -6.72 2.13
N ALA A 109 -13.85 -6.39 3.36
CA ALA A 109 -14.36 -5.23 4.09
C ALA A 109 -13.94 -3.92 3.40
N MET A 110 -12.68 -3.77 3.01
CA MET A 110 -12.20 -2.62 2.24
C MET A 110 -13.00 -2.46 0.93
N LEU A 111 -13.20 -3.56 0.19
CA LEU A 111 -14.01 -3.52 -1.05
C LEU A 111 -15.47 -3.16 -0.79
N SER A 112 -16.03 -3.56 0.35
CA SER A 112 -17.39 -3.14 0.75
C SER A 112 -17.47 -1.62 0.97
N HIS A 113 -16.46 -1.04 1.61
CA HIS A 113 -16.35 0.43 1.73
C HIS A 113 -16.15 1.11 0.36
N ALA A 114 -15.40 0.48 -0.55
CA ALA A 114 -15.27 1.01 -1.92
C ALA A 114 -16.60 1.05 -2.66
N VAL A 115 -17.47 0.04 -2.48
CA VAL A 115 -18.84 0.01 -3.04
C VAL A 115 -19.71 1.11 -2.41
N ALA A 116 -19.65 1.29 -1.09
CA ALA A 116 -20.40 2.35 -0.41
C ALA A 116 -20.00 3.75 -0.91
N ALA A 117 -18.69 4.02 -0.96
CA ALA A 117 -18.14 5.29 -1.46
C ALA A 117 -18.48 5.55 -2.94
N ALA A 118 -18.64 4.51 -3.76
CA ALA A 118 -19.14 4.66 -5.13
C ALA A 118 -20.58 5.21 -5.18
N GLY A 119 -21.42 4.81 -4.22
CA GLY A 119 -22.77 5.37 -4.07
C GLY A 119 -22.78 6.85 -3.68
N GLU A 120 -21.85 7.27 -2.83
CA GLU A 120 -21.72 8.66 -2.36
C GLU A 120 -21.13 9.59 -3.42
N THR A 121 -20.12 9.12 -4.14
CA THR A 121 -19.41 9.91 -5.17
C THR A 121 -20.07 9.86 -6.55
N GLY A 122 -20.96 8.90 -6.80
CA GLY A 122 -21.48 8.61 -8.12
C GLY A 122 -20.46 7.99 -9.10
N ILE A 123 -19.26 7.61 -8.61
CA ILE A 123 -18.18 7.05 -9.44
C ILE A 123 -17.98 5.58 -9.06
N SER A 124 -18.46 4.68 -9.94
CA SER A 124 -18.30 3.23 -9.75
C SER A 124 -17.14 2.70 -10.57
N VAL A 125 -16.37 1.81 -9.96
CA VAL A 125 -15.28 1.07 -10.62
C VAL A 125 -15.46 -0.44 -10.39
N PRO A 126 -15.13 -1.30 -11.36
CA PRO A 126 -15.06 -2.74 -11.14
C PRO A 126 -14.06 -3.09 -10.04
N LEU A 127 -14.46 -3.96 -9.11
CA LEU A 127 -13.65 -4.39 -7.97
C LEU A 127 -13.47 -5.91 -7.98
N VAL A 128 -12.27 -6.37 -7.63
CA VAL A 128 -11.91 -7.80 -7.58
C VAL A 128 -11.24 -8.12 -6.25
N GLN A 129 -11.78 -9.09 -5.52
CA GLN A 129 -11.09 -9.61 -4.33
C GLN A 129 -10.08 -10.67 -4.76
N ALA A 130 -8.78 -10.39 -4.61
CA ALA A 130 -7.70 -11.32 -4.93
C ALA A 130 -6.39 -10.95 -4.21
N ASP A 131 -5.46 -11.93 -4.21
CA ASP A 131 -4.09 -11.74 -3.76
C ASP A 131 -3.25 -11.10 -4.87
N ALA A 132 -2.45 -10.07 -4.52
CA ALA A 132 -1.55 -9.39 -5.45
C ALA A 132 -0.43 -10.29 -6.00
N GLY A 133 -0.08 -11.37 -5.29
CA GLY A 133 0.86 -12.39 -5.77
C GLY A 133 0.25 -13.32 -6.84
N ARG A 134 -1.07 -13.22 -7.12
CA ARG A 134 -1.75 -14.05 -8.12
C ARG A 134 -2.90 -13.28 -8.77
N LEU A 135 -2.59 -12.46 -9.75
CA LEU A 135 -3.56 -11.59 -10.42
C LEU A 135 -4.49 -12.39 -11.35
N PRO A 136 -5.83 -12.32 -11.18
CA PRO A 136 -6.79 -13.11 -11.96
C PRO A 136 -7.08 -12.49 -13.33
N PHE A 137 -6.06 -11.96 -14.00
CA PHE A 137 -6.19 -11.29 -15.29
C PHE A 137 -5.31 -11.96 -16.35
N ALA A 138 -5.72 -11.88 -17.62
CA ALA A 138 -4.93 -12.38 -18.72
C ALA A 138 -3.65 -11.54 -18.95
N GLN A 139 -2.66 -12.13 -19.60
CA GLN A 139 -1.45 -11.42 -20.00
C GLN A 139 -1.77 -10.22 -20.89
N GLY A 140 -1.13 -9.08 -20.64
CA GLY A 140 -1.27 -7.88 -21.48
C GLY A 140 -2.66 -7.21 -21.39
N SER A 141 -3.39 -7.40 -20.31
CA SER A 141 -4.73 -6.84 -20.10
C SER A 141 -4.73 -5.35 -19.84
N PHE A 142 -3.64 -4.79 -19.32
CA PHE A 142 -3.58 -3.41 -18.84
C PHE A 142 -2.50 -2.59 -19.53
N ASP A 143 -2.76 -1.29 -19.62
CA ASP A 143 -1.83 -0.27 -20.13
C ASP A 143 -0.97 0.30 -19.01
N LEU A 144 -1.56 0.41 -17.82
CA LEU A 144 -0.98 0.94 -16.60
C LEU A 144 -1.34 0.03 -15.42
N ALA A 145 -0.48 -0.02 -14.43
CA ALA A 145 -0.79 -0.52 -13.11
C ALA A 145 -0.25 0.45 -12.05
N CYS A 146 -0.92 0.54 -10.90
CA CYS A 146 -0.48 1.37 -9.79
C CYS A 146 -0.78 0.72 -8.44
N SER A 147 -0.05 1.13 -7.41
CA SER A 147 -0.32 0.79 -6.01
C SER A 147 0.16 1.92 -5.12
N ALA A 148 -0.79 2.64 -4.51
CA ALA A 148 -0.48 3.71 -3.56
C ALA A 148 -0.49 3.14 -2.15
N PHE A 149 0.63 2.57 -1.69
CA PHE A 149 0.81 1.93 -0.38
C PHE A 149 0.01 0.64 -0.13
N GLY A 150 -0.66 0.10 -1.16
CA GLY A 150 -1.65 -0.96 -0.95
C GLY A 150 -1.07 -2.35 -0.72
N ALA A 151 -0.37 -2.94 -1.68
CA ALA A 151 -0.12 -4.38 -1.67
C ALA A 151 1.33 -4.79 -1.34
N VAL A 152 2.30 -4.10 -1.94
CA VAL A 152 3.70 -4.59 -2.02
C VAL A 152 4.37 -4.82 -0.66
N PRO A 153 4.18 -3.98 0.39
CA PRO A 153 4.77 -4.22 1.70
C PRO A 153 4.18 -5.44 2.43
N PHE A 154 2.94 -5.80 2.10
CA PHE A 154 2.15 -6.81 2.81
C PHE A 154 2.22 -8.21 2.20
N VAL A 155 3.05 -8.40 1.16
CA VAL A 155 3.20 -9.68 0.46
C VAL A 155 4.57 -10.28 0.77
N ALA A 156 4.60 -11.55 1.16
CA ALA A 156 5.83 -12.25 1.52
C ALA A 156 6.81 -12.37 0.33
N ASP A 157 6.31 -12.68 -0.86
CA ASP A 157 7.08 -12.71 -2.11
C ASP A 157 6.72 -11.52 -3.01
N SER A 158 7.30 -10.35 -2.68
CA SER A 158 7.09 -9.15 -3.51
C SER A 158 7.67 -9.28 -4.93
N ALA A 159 8.63 -10.18 -5.15
CA ALA A 159 9.12 -10.50 -6.50
C ALA A 159 8.02 -11.15 -7.36
N GLU A 160 7.13 -11.97 -6.75
CA GLU A 160 5.97 -12.52 -7.46
C GLU A 160 5.00 -11.41 -7.88
N VAL A 161 4.75 -10.41 -7.01
CA VAL A 161 3.93 -9.23 -7.39
C VAL A 161 4.53 -8.53 -8.61
N MET A 162 5.85 -8.33 -8.65
CA MET A 162 6.52 -7.72 -9.81
C MET A 162 6.33 -8.55 -11.08
N ARG A 163 6.46 -9.90 -10.99
CA ARG A 163 6.23 -10.83 -12.14
C ARG A 163 4.78 -10.79 -12.61
N GLU A 164 3.82 -10.84 -11.71
CA GLU A 164 2.40 -10.82 -12.03
C GLU A 164 1.97 -9.48 -12.65
N VAL A 165 2.43 -8.36 -12.09
CA VAL A 165 2.17 -7.05 -12.69
C VAL A 165 2.82 -6.94 -14.07
N ALA A 166 4.07 -7.36 -14.23
CA ALA A 166 4.71 -7.40 -15.54
C ALA A 166 3.95 -8.28 -16.54
N ARG A 167 3.40 -9.42 -16.10
CA ARG A 167 2.59 -10.33 -16.94
C ARG A 167 1.31 -9.67 -17.42
N VAL A 168 0.56 -9.01 -16.54
CA VAL A 168 -0.74 -8.41 -16.88
C VAL A 168 -0.61 -7.08 -17.63
N LEU A 169 0.51 -6.39 -17.54
CA LEU A 169 0.81 -5.22 -18.37
C LEU A 169 1.10 -5.64 -19.80
N ARG A 170 0.73 -4.83 -20.79
CA ARG A 170 1.21 -4.97 -22.18
C ARG A 170 2.67 -4.50 -22.28
N PRO A 171 3.43 -4.89 -23.33
CA PRO A 171 4.75 -4.32 -23.61
C PRO A 171 4.69 -2.79 -23.64
N GLY A 172 5.64 -2.12 -22.99
CA GLY A 172 5.65 -0.68 -22.82
C GLY A 172 4.66 -0.15 -21.76
N GLY A 173 3.88 -1.02 -21.11
CA GLY A 173 2.97 -0.63 -20.02
C GLY A 173 3.74 -0.16 -18.79
N ARG A 174 3.15 0.77 -18.03
CA ARG A 174 3.78 1.40 -16.87
C ARG A 174 3.31 0.77 -15.55
N TRP A 175 4.23 0.58 -14.61
CA TRP A 175 3.98 0.21 -13.22
C TRP A 175 4.52 1.28 -12.28
N VAL A 176 3.67 1.90 -11.46
CA VAL A 176 4.08 2.86 -10.44
C VAL A 176 3.57 2.38 -9.09
N PHE A 177 4.46 2.27 -8.10
CA PHE A 177 4.06 1.80 -6.77
C PHE A 177 4.83 2.50 -5.66
N ALA A 178 4.13 2.82 -4.59
CA ALA A 178 4.66 3.39 -3.37
C ALA A 178 4.81 2.32 -2.29
N VAL A 179 5.89 2.40 -1.54
CA VAL A 179 6.16 1.55 -0.37
C VAL A 179 6.78 2.38 0.74
N THR A 180 6.70 1.89 1.97
CA THR A 180 7.53 2.37 3.08
C THR A 180 8.99 2.39 2.64
N HIS A 181 9.66 3.54 2.80
CA HIS A 181 11.05 3.67 2.37
C HIS A 181 11.93 2.64 3.08
N PRO A 182 12.82 1.91 2.36
CA PRO A 182 13.65 0.87 2.97
C PRO A 182 14.49 1.33 4.16
N LEU A 183 14.95 2.60 4.15
CA LEU A 183 15.72 3.19 5.24
C LEU A 183 14.92 3.25 6.55
N ARG A 184 13.63 3.44 6.47
CA ARG A 184 12.76 3.56 7.64
C ARG A 184 12.87 2.34 8.57
N TRP A 185 13.10 1.16 8.03
CA TRP A 185 13.15 -0.09 8.77
C TRP A 185 14.31 -0.23 9.77
N ILE A 186 15.31 0.67 9.74
CA ILE A 186 16.37 0.69 10.74
C ILE A 186 15.95 1.37 12.06
N PHE A 187 14.84 2.11 12.05
CA PHE A 187 14.33 2.86 13.19
C PHE A 187 13.16 2.16 13.87
N PRO A 188 12.90 2.45 15.16
CA PRO A 188 11.66 2.05 15.82
C PRO A 188 10.42 2.61 15.12
N ASP A 189 9.29 1.96 15.33
CA ASP A 189 7.98 2.46 14.92
C ASP A 189 7.48 3.51 15.92
N ASP A 190 8.03 4.71 15.82
CA ASP A 190 7.75 5.83 16.73
C ASP A 190 7.84 7.13 15.93
N PRO A 191 6.81 8.01 15.93
CA PRO A 191 6.82 9.26 15.19
C PRO A 191 7.72 10.33 15.82
N GLY A 192 8.07 10.18 17.12
CA GLY A 192 8.85 11.12 17.90
C GLY A 192 10.36 10.89 17.89
N GLU A 193 11.05 11.47 18.88
CA GLU A 193 12.51 11.42 19.01
C GLU A 193 13.07 10.00 19.17
N ALA A 194 12.32 9.09 19.81
CA ALA A 194 12.72 7.69 19.94
C ALA A 194 12.87 7.01 18.56
N GLY A 195 12.04 7.41 17.59
CA GLY A 195 12.10 6.96 16.20
C GLY A 195 13.29 7.50 15.38
N LEU A 196 14.18 8.28 15.97
CA LEU A 196 15.40 8.79 15.30
C LEU A 196 16.67 7.99 15.64
N THR A 197 16.56 7.00 16.52
CA THR A 197 17.70 6.18 16.93
C THR A 197 17.70 4.88 16.15
N VAL A 198 18.79 4.57 15.47
CA VAL A 198 18.96 3.30 14.75
C VAL A 198 18.90 2.13 15.74
N ALA A 199 17.94 1.25 15.54
CA ALA A 199 17.66 0.11 16.41
C ALA A 199 17.85 -1.25 15.74
N GLN A 200 17.89 -1.30 14.40
CA GLN A 200 17.93 -2.54 13.62
C GLN A 200 18.90 -2.45 12.46
N SER A 201 19.30 -3.60 11.93
CA SER A 201 20.09 -3.66 10.71
C SER A 201 19.24 -3.39 9.49
N TYR A 202 19.70 -2.53 8.60
CA TYR A 202 19.12 -2.33 7.27
C TYR A 202 19.03 -3.62 6.43
N PHE A 203 19.90 -4.58 6.70
CA PHE A 203 19.98 -5.85 6.00
C PHE A 203 19.17 -6.97 6.65
N ASP A 204 18.50 -6.69 7.78
CA ASP A 204 17.58 -7.65 8.39
C ASP A 204 16.28 -7.70 7.58
N ARG A 205 16.01 -8.82 6.92
CA ARG A 205 14.82 -9.07 6.11
C ARG A 205 13.78 -9.91 6.84
N THR A 206 14.00 -10.14 8.13
CA THR A 206 12.99 -10.82 8.95
C THR A 206 11.74 -9.95 9.03
N PRO A 207 10.56 -10.50 8.72
CA PRO A 207 9.33 -9.72 8.73
C PRO A 207 9.04 -9.06 10.08
N TYR A 208 8.40 -7.89 10.02
CA TYR A 208 7.68 -7.32 11.15
C TYR A 208 6.37 -8.10 11.28
N VAL A 209 6.11 -8.66 12.45
CA VAL A 209 4.94 -9.49 12.69
C VAL A 209 4.29 -9.08 14.00
N GLU A 210 3.02 -8.69 13.93
CA GLU A 210 2.18 -8.60 15.11
C GLU A 210 1.56 -9.96 15.41
N VAL A 211 1.43 -10.30 16.68
CA VAL A 211 0.97 -11.62 17.11
C VAL A 211 -0.08 -11.53 18.21
N ASP A 212 -0.98 -12.50 18.22
CA ASP A 212 -1.92 -12.73 19.33
C ASP A 212 -1.24 -13.39 20.55
N GLY A 213 -2.01 -13.61 21.61
CA GLY A 213 -1.53 -14.26 22.85
C GLY A 213 -1.04 -15.69 22.67
N LEU A 214 -1.35 -16.35 21.55
CA LEU A 214 -0.87 -17.68 21.17
C LEU A 214 0.28 -17.60 20.15
N ARG A 215 0.78 -16.39 19.84
CA ARG A 215 1.83 -16.08 18.87
C ARG A 215 1.45 -16.39 17.42
N HIS A 216 0.17 -16.43 17.06
CA HIS A 216 -0.24 -16.48 15.68
C HIS A 216 -0.13 -15.08 15.06
N PRO A 217 0.36 -14.96 13.80
CA PRO A 217 0.41 -13.68 13.11
C PRO A 217 -0.97 -13.03 12.98
N THR A 218 -1.09 -11.76 13.38
CA THR A 218 -2.28 -10.92 13.18
C THR A 218 -2.06 -9.91 12.07
N TYR A 219 -0.81 -9.38 11.93
CA TYR A 219 -0.41 -8.45 10.90
C TYR A 219 1.05 -8.72 10.48
N VAL A 220 1.37 -8.55 9.20
CA VAL A 220 2.72 -8.84 8.68
C VAL A 220 3.15 -7.81 7.65
N GLU A 221 4.34 -7.21 7.85
CA GLU A 221 5.03 -6.43 6.82
C GLU A 221 6.40 -7.01 6.47
N HIS A 222 6.77 -6.90 5.20
CA HIS A 222 8.00 -7.44 4.66
C HIS A 222 8.96 -6.35 4.20
N HIS A 223 10.09 -6.22 4.91
CA HIS A 223 11.18 -5.35 4.50
C HIS A 223 11.94 -5.92 3.30
N ARG A 224 12.30 -5.03 2.38
CA ARG A 224 13.27 -5.24 1.30
C ARG A 224 14.22 -4.05 1.25
N THR A 225 15.51 -4.30 1.12
CA THR A 225 16.46 -3.21 0.88
C THR A 225 16.17 -2.55 -0.47
N LEU A 226 16.64 -1.32 -0.69
CA LEU A 226 16.52 -0.67 -2.01
C LEU A 226 17.13 -1.54 -3.12
N GLY A 227 18.30 -2.15 -2.85
CA GLY A 227 18.94 -3.06 -3.79
C GLY A 227 18.14 -4.33 -4.07
N ASP A 228 17.41 -4.88 -3.08
CA ASP A 228 16.51 -6.02 -3.30
C ASP A 228 15.36 -5.59 -4.21
N ARG A 229 14.74 -4.44 -3.94
CA ARG A 229 13.62 -3.92 -4.72
C ARG A 229 14.00 -3.71 -6.20
N VAL A 230 15.17 -3.11 -6.44
CA VAL A 230 15.69 -2.94 -7.81
C VAL A 230 15.90 -4.30 -8.50
N ARG A 231 16.45 -5.30 -7.79
CA ARG A 231 16.64 -6.64 -8.34
C ARG A 231 15.33 -7.35 -8.65
N GLU A 232 14.30 -7.23 -7.80
CA GLU A 232 12.96 -7.79 -8.04
C GLU A 232 12.34 -7.18 -9.30
N ILE A 233 12.41 -5.86 -9.46
CA ILE A 233 11.93 -5.13 -10.63
C ILE A 233 12.61 -5.65 -11.91
N VAL A 234 13.93 -5.67 -11.93
CA VAL A 234 14.71 -6.09 -13.10
C VAL A 234 14.47 -7.57 -13.45
N ALA A 235 14.42 -8.45 -12.44
CA ALA A 235 14.17 -9.87 -12.64
C ALA A 235 12.77 -10.17 -13.21
N ALA A 236 11.79 -9.29 -12.97
CA ALA A 236 10.46 -9.38 -13.55
C ALA A 236 10.37 -8.88 -15.01
N GLY A 237 11.48 -8.41 -15.61
CA GLY A 237 11.49 -7.82 -16.95
C GLY A 237 10.94 -6.40 -17.01
N LEU A 238 10.91 -5.72 -15.86
CA LEU A 238 10.58 -4.31 -15.75
C LEU A 238 11.85 -3.46 -15.84
N VAL A 239 11.75 -2.32 -16.50
CA VAL A 239 12.80 -1.29 -16.54
C VAL A 239 12.47 -0.23 -15.50
N LEU A 240 13.35 -0.03 -14.54
CA LEU A 240 13.22 1.07 -13.58
C LEU A 240 13.56 2.37 -14.29
N GLU A 241 12.61 3.32 -14.31
CA GLU A 241 12.76 4.63 -14.95
C GLU A 241 13.10 5.71 -13.92
N ASP A 242 12.50 5.64 -12.71
CA ASP A 242 12.72 6.62 -11.66
C ASP A 242 12.42 6.05 -10.27
N VAL A 243 12.99 6.67 -9.24
CA VAL A 243 12.65 6.46 -7.83
C VAL A 243 12.43 7.84 -7.20
N ILE A 244 11.20 8.10 -6.75
CA ILE A 244 10.84 9.35 -6.09
C ILE A 244 10.81 9.13 -4.58
N GLU A 245 11.47 10.01 -3.85
CA GLU A 245 11.48 10.10 -2.40
C GLU A 245 10.77 11.41 -2.02
N PRO A 246 9.45 11.37 -1.71
CA PRO A 246 8.71 12.58 -1.40
C PRO A 246 9.26 13.26 -0.15
N GLU A 247 9.51 14.58 -0.24
CA GLU A 247 9.87 15.40 0.91
C GLU A 247 8.63 15.71 1.74
N TRP A 248 8.82 15.80 3.06
CA TRP A 248 7.73 16.19 3.97
C TRP A 248 7.39 17.67 3.81
N PRO A 249 6.14 18.04 3.46
CA PRO A 249 5.77 19.44 3.31
C PRO A 249 5.87 20.20 4.65
N PRO A 250 6.42 21.44 4.65
CA PRO A 250 6.70 22.16 5.89
C PRO A 250 5.46 22.57 6.69
N ASP A 251 4.29 22.59 6.07
CA ASP A 251 2.99 22.90 6.66
C ASP A 251 2.14 21.68 7.01
N LEU A 252 2.54 20.47 6.62
CA LEU A 252 1.87 19.23 7.00
C LEU A 252 2.21 18.87 8.46
N ARG A 253 1.17 18.90 9.34
CA ARG A 253 1.31 18.63 10.78
C ARG A 253 0.78 17.26 11.20
N ARG A 254 0.34 16.46 10.24
CA ARG A 254 -0.23 15.13 10.49
C ARG A 254 0.86 14.16 10.94
N GLU A 255 0.49 13.27 11.83
CA GLU A 255 1.22 12.04 12.09
C GLU A 255 0.43 10.87 11.51
N TRP A 256 1.12 9.88 10.94
CA TRP A 256 0.53 8.67 10.41
C TRP A 256 1.47 7.50 10.71
N GLY A 257 1.14 6.72 11.76
CA GLY A 257 2.08 5.73 12.27
C GLY A 257 3.42 6.41 12.57
N GLN A 258 4.46 5.98 11.91
CA GLN A 258 5.80 6.54 12.07
C GLN A 258 6.13 7.72 11.14
N TRP A 259 5.25 8.10 10.21
CA TRP A 259 5.40 9.33 9.43
C TRP A 259 5.03 10.53 10.28
N SER A 260 5.95 11.46 10.40
CA SER A 260 5.75 12.69 11.18
C SER A 260 6.57 13.85 10.61
N PRO A 261 6.22 15.10 10.94
CA PRO A 261 7.03 16.26 10.56
C PRO A 261 8.48 16.16 11.04
N LEU A 262 8.69 15.61 12.25
CA LEU A 262 10.02 15.45 12.84
C LEU A 262 10.90 14.50 12.00
N ARG A 263 10.38 13.35 11.64
CA ARG A 263 11.12 12.34 10.89
C ARG A 263 11.25 12.71 9.42
N GLY A 264 10.16 13.20 8.83
CA GLY A 264 10.12 13.61 7.42
C GLY A 264 11.04 14.79 7.08
N ALA A 265 11.39 15.62 8.06
CA ALA A 265 12.39 16.66 7.89
C ALA A 265 13.83 16.12 7.78
N LEU A 266 14.09 14.85 8.10
CA LEU A 266 15.42 14.27 8.21
C LEU A 266 15.69 13.16 7.18
N PHE A 267 14.67 12.37 6.83
CA PHE A 267 14.80 11.24 5.90
C PHE A 267 13.45 10.88 5.27
N PRO A 268 13.45 10.26 4.08
CA PRO A 268 12.21 9.90 3.41
C PRO A 268 11.46 8.78 4.15
N GLY A 269 10.14 8.94 4.29
CA GLY A 269 9.25 7.91 4.80
C GLY A 269 8.78 6.95 3.71
N THR A 270 8.71 7.42 2.47
CA THR A 270 8.18 6.73 1.29
C THR A 270 9.19 6.67 0.16
N ALA A 271 9.17 5.55 -0.58
CA ALA A 271 9.81 5.42 -1.89
C ALA A 271 8.76 5.04 -2.94
N ILE A 272 8.71 5.78 -4.06
CA ILE A 272 7.83 5.51 -5.19
C ILE A 272 8.68 5.08 -6.38
N PHE A 273 8.42 3.91 -6.92
CA PHE A 273 9.14 3.34 -8.06
C PHE A 273 8.33 3.49 -9.33
N CYS A 274 8.91 4.13 -10.33
CA CYS A 274 8.35 4.25 -11.68
C CYS A 274 9.03 3.26 -12.61
N CYS A 275 8.26 2.33 -13.16
CA CYS A 275 8.77 1.24 -13.97
C CYS A 275 8.01 1.14 -15.30
N ARG A 276 8.66 0.53 -16.29
CA ARG A 276 8.04 0.20 -17.58
C ARG A 276 8.28 -1.27 -17.91
N ARG A 277 7.25 -1.95 -18.42
CA ARG A 277 7.44 -3.29 -18.98
C ARG A 277 8.26 -3.21 -20.27
N GLY A 278 9.37 -3.94 -20.32
CA GLY A 278 10.17 -4.14 -21.52
C GLY A 278 9.44 -4.87 -22.65
#